data_98834a17a14e042828d8de698cac471d
#
_entry.id   98834a17a14e042828d8de698cac471d
#
_cell.length_a   1.000
_cell.length_b   1.000
_cell.length_c   1.000
_cell.angle_alpha   90.00
_cell.angle_beta   90.00
_cell.angle_gamma   90.00
#
_symmetry.space_group_name_H-M   'P 1'
#
loop_
_entity.id
_entity.type
_entity.pdbx_description
1 polymer ?
#
loop_
_entity_poly.entity_id
_entity_poly.type
_entity_poly.pdbx_seq_one_letter_code
_entity_poly.pdbx_strand_id
1 'polypeptide(L)'
;MRLLALLGCAFTLGWVLSWMYFDAPTTIAQSSSNADSARSTALPQTSNAASQSISHANDENVLRQPDKAKQTVTPASVLDVMLERLKRGEFEAVMAQYPVLQSTLSESDAIRHKRIIVNHARSLLKVGQPVNAYALLSLYLKYEYRDISALLLMAEIHQDANNEIEAIEVLFQAKSYAYTPQLIEQADSAIRSAVRNYSAQALARKDYIAQLNLYKRLTELEPEYTLHFIMLAETYLALGNVVDARKALALTEHDSSVLELANDINRRIEADMATDKQYAAEVSLQAIGNQFLVDAVLNNAQNAVLLLDTGASLSIISPELLRMLGVRYQSTGRTSWFSTAGGRIKAPVITLDSLALDGVVVENIEVGVIGEFDNSPFDGLLGMNFLRYFKFFIDQNERKLKLSPY
;
A
#
# COMPACT_ATOMS: atom_id res chain seq x y z
N MET A 1 34.78 -22.97 0.31
CA MET A 1 35.30 -21.60 0.10
C MET A 1 34.63 -20.83 -1.06
N ARG A 2 33.77 -21.43 -1.89
CA ARG A 2 33.08 -20.75 -3.00
C ARG A 2 31.69 -20.22 -2.62
N LEU A 3 31.07 -20.65 -1.54
CA LEU A 3 29.76 -20.21 -1.07
C LEU A 3 29.78 -18.80 -0.43
N LEU A 4 30.92 -18.38 0.10
CA LEU A 4 31.10 -17.06 0.73
C LEU A 4 31.26 -15.92 -0.30
N ALA A 5 31.64 -16.20 -1.53
CA ALA A 5 31.81 -15.18 -2.57
C ALA A 5 30.47 -14.74 -3.20
N LEU A 6 29.48 -15.64 -3.30
CA LEU A 6 28.15 -15.33 -3.85
C LEU A 6 27.29 -14.53 -2.87
N LEU A 7 27.42 -14.77 -1.56
CA LEU A 7 26.77 -13.96 -0.53
C LEU A 7 27.35 -12.54 -0.43
N GLY A 8 28.62 -12.35 -0.77
CA GLY A 8 29.29 -11.06 -0.78
C GLY A 8 28.79 -10.12 -1.90
N CYS A 9 28.51 -10.66 -3.10
CA CYS A 9 28.04 -9.85 -4.23
C CYS A 9 26.58 -9.38 -4.07
N ALA A 10 25.70 -10.23 -3.53
CA ALA A 10 24.30 -9.81 -3.24
C ALA A 10 24.24 -8.72 -2.15
N PHE A 11 25.16 -8.78 -1.17
CA PHE A 11 25.24 -7.79 -0.09
C PHE A 11 25.77 -6.44 -0.59
N THR A 12 26.72 -6.44 -1.52
CA THR A 12 27.30 -5.19 -2.06
C THR A 12 26.39 -4.51 -3.08
N LEU A 13 25.65 -5.27 -3.91
CA LEU A 13 24.70 -4.70 -4.85
C LEU A 13 23.46 -4.14 -4.13
N GLY A 14 22.92 -4.83 -3.14
CA GLY A 14 21.82 -4.30 -2.32
C GLY A 14 22.18 -2.97 -1.63
N TRP A 15 23.44 -2.80 -1.23
CA TRP A 15 23.95 -1.56 -0.63
C TRP A 15 24.13 -0.45 -1.67
N VAL A 16 24.68 -0.76 -2.84
CA VAL A 16 24.85 0.19 -3.94
C VAL A 16 23.49 0.61 -4.52
N LEU A 17 22.56 -0.31 -4.69
CA LEU A 17 21.20 -0.03 -5.15
C LEU A 17 20.45 0.81 -4.12
N SER A 18 20.58 0.51 -2.83
CA SER A 18 20.01 1.34 -1.76
C SER A 18 20.58 2.76 -1.76
N TRP A 19 21.89 2.91 -2.05
CA TRP A 19 22.53 4.22 -2.11
C TRP A 19 22.09 5.01 -3.37
N MET A 20 22.02 4.37 -4.54
CA MET A 20 21.54 4.99 -5.77
C MET A 20 20.08 5.39 -5.72
N TYR A 21 19.24 4.59 -5.07
CA TYR A 21 17.82 4.89 -4.90
C TYR A 21 17.58 6.18 -4.13
N PHE A 22 18.47 6.50 -3.19
CA PHE A 22 18.22 7.59 -2.25
C PHE A 22 19.05 8.86 -2.50
N ASP A 23 20.10 8.79 -3.30
CA ASP A 23 21.01 9.92 -3.57
C ASP A 23 20.95 10.43 -5.02
N ALA A 24 20.11 9.85 -5.89
CA ALA A 24 19.91 10.37 -7.24
C ALA A 24 19.22 11.75 -7.19
N PRO A 25 19.82 12.79 -7.78
CA PRO A 25 19.17 14.09 -7.84
C PRO A 25 17.90 13.99 -8.69
N THR A 26 16.77 14.42 -8.13
CA THR A 26 15.51 14.58 -8.86
C THR A 26 15.70 15.65 -9.92
N THR A 27 16.01 15.25 -11.16
CA THR A 27 16.01 16.15 -12.31
C THR A 27 14.55 16.36 -12.69
N ILE A 28 13.97 17.46 -12.21
CA ILE A 28 12.65 17.92 -12.65
C ILE A 28 12.80 18.31 -14.12
N ALA A 29 12.28 17.52 -15.03
CA ALA A 29 12.10 17.89 -16.41
C ALA A 29 11.04 19.00 -16.48
N GLN A 30 11.48 20.24 -16.57
CA GLN A 30 10.62 21.36 -16.94
C GLN A 30 10.25 21.20 -18.41
N SER A 31 9.08 20.66 -18.71
CA SER A 31 8.46 20.82 -20.02
C SER A 31 7.89 22.23 -20.13
N SER A 32 8.64 23.11 -20.76
CA SER A 32 8.16 24.40 -21.24
C SER A 32 7.20 24.19 -22.40
N SER A 33 5.90 24.30 -22.18
CA SER A 33 4.94 24.49 -23.27
C SER A 33 4.65 25.98 -23.42
N ASN A 34 5.31 26.59 -24.40
CA ASN A 34 4.87 27.82 -25.04
C ASN A 34 3.58 27.52 -25.80
N ALA A 35 2.52 28.26 -25.50
CA ALA A 35 1.43 28.47 -26.43
C ALA A 35 0.92 29.90 -26.29
N ASP A 36 1.09 30.59 -27.39
CA ASP A 36 0.76 31.97 -27.67
C ASP A 36 -0.74 32.26 -27.76
N SER A 37 -1.04 33.45 -27.27
CA SER A 37 -1.96 34.48 -27.83
C SER A 37 -3.33 34.10 -28.39
N ALA A 38 -4.40 34.71 -27.96
CA ALA A 38 -5.00 35.91 -28.56
C ALA A 38 -6.51 36.07 -28.29
N ARG A 39 -6.85 37.32 -27.94
CA ARG A 39 -8.11 38.07 -28.23
C ARG A 39 -9.36 37.72 -27.42
N SER A 40 -9.73 38.61 -26.48
CA SER A 40 -10.49 39.85 -26.67
C SER A 40 -11.90 39.69 -27.20
N THR A 41 -12.87 40.01 -26.35
CA THR A 41 -14.00 40.93 -26.60
C THR A 41 -14.89 40.99 -25.35
N ALA A 42 -14.87 42.10 -24.65
CA ALA A 42 -15.89 43.17 -24.56
C ALA A 42 -17.24 42.79 -23.88
N LEU A 43 -17.42 43.50 -22.78
CA LEU A 43 -18.68 43.78 -22.06
C LEU A 43 -19.80 44.31 -22.97
N PRO A 44 -21.04 44.30 -22.49
CA PRO A 44 -21.62 45.61 -22.15
C PRO A 44 -22.33 45.67 -20.79
N GLN A 45 -22.21 46.87 -20.23
CA GLN A 45 -23.04 47.41 -19.15
C GLN A 45 -24.40 47.86 -19.64
N THR A 46 -25.42 47.79 -18.79
CA THR A 46 -26.53 48.75 -18.67
C THR A 46 -27.10 48.54 -17.27
N SER A 47 -27.05 49.43 -16.37
CA SER A 47 -27.58 50.78 -16.13
C SER A 47 -29.05 50.82 -15.67
N ASN A 48 -29.21 51.43 -14.51
CA ASN A 48 -30.32 52.29 -14.02
C ASN A 48 -31.63 51.60 -13.62
N ALA A 49 -32.32 52.03 -12.65
CA ALA A 49 -32.51 53.13 -11.70
C ALA A 49 -33.88 52.85 -11.07
N ALA A 50 -34.24 53.19 -9.98
CA ALA A 50 -34.59 54.37 -9.25
C ALA A 50 -35.55 53.99 -8.11
N SER A 51 -35.24 54.57 -6.99
CA SER A 51 -36.07 55.23 -6.00
C SER A 51 -37.58 54.94 -5.93
N GLN A 52 -38.11 54.65 -4.76
CA GLN A 52 -39.05 55.55 -4.08
C GLN A 52 -39.26 55.18 -2.62
N SER A 53 -39.05 56.14 -1.79
CA SER A 53 -39.39 56.30 -0.40
C SER A 53 -40.92 56.46 -0.17
N ILE A 54 -41.46 55.86 0.86
CA ILE A 54 -42.64 56.42 1.57
C ILE A 54 -42.45 56.10 3.06
N SER A 55 -42.39 57.21 3.81
CA SER A 55 -42.55 57.33 5.26
C SER A 55 -43.97 57.10 5.65
N HIS A 56 -44.29 56.51 6.77
CA HIS A 56 -45.23 57.08 7.76
C HIS A 56 -45.07 56.43 9.13
N ALA A 57 -45.18 57.23 10.11
CA ALA A 57 -44.89 57.15 11.51
C ALA A 57 -46.04 56.56 12.36
N ASN A 58 -45.67 56.30 13.61
CA ASN A 58 -46.47 56.20 14.86
C ASN A 58 -47.28 54.88 15.02
N ASP A 59 -47.25 54.22 16.15
CA ASP A 59 -47.38 54.68 17.53
C ASP A 59 -46.96 53.61 18.54
N GLU A 60 -46.59 54.07 19.70
CA GLU A 60 -46.27 53.48 20.96
C GLU A 60 -47.12 52.27 21.40
N ASN A 61 -46.56 51.17 21.96
CA ASN A 61 -46.62 50.98 23.41
C ASN A 61 -45.95 49.67 23.86
N VAL A 62 -44.91 49.77 24.65
CA VAL A 62 -44.57 49.11 25.92
C VAL A 62 -44.96 47.64 26.08
N LEU A 63 -43.94 46.76 26.08
CA LEU A 63 -43.74 45.84 27.17
C LEU A 63 -42.25 45.43 27.13
N ARG A 64 -41.47 45.97 28.06
CA ARG A 64 -40.11 45.54 28.37
C ARG A 64 -40.12 44.09 28.87
N GLN A 65 -39.75 43.16 28.01
CA GLN A 65 -39.20 41.87 28.46
C GLN A 65 -37.70 42.05 28.69
N PRO A 66 -37.14 41.44 29.76
CA PRO A 66 -35.72 41.58 30.05
C PRO A 66 -34.91 40.96 28.91
N ASP A 67 -34.00 41.74 28.37
CA ASP A 67 -32.94 41.29 27.44
C ASP A 67 -32.28 40.03 28.00
N LYS A 68 -32.63 38.87 27.45
CA LYS A 68 -31.71 37.77 27.43
C LYS A 68 -30.54 38.25 26.60
N ALA A 69 -29.49 38.68 27.28
CA ALA A 69 -28.20 38.94 26.69
C ALA A 69 -27.88 37.77 25.76
N LYS A 70 -27.97 37.97 24.46
CA LYS A 70 -27.32 37.14 23.50
C LYS A 70 -25.84 37.20 23.86
N GLN A 71 -25.35 36.21 24.59
CA GLN A 71 -23.93 35.98 24.71
C GLN A 71 -23.42 35.84 23.29
N THR A 72 -22.77 36.86 22.78
CA THR A 72 -21.98 36.80 21.56
C THR A 72 -20.85 35.88 21.83
N VAL A 73 -21.03 34.59 21.47
CA VAL A 73 -19.99 33.56 21.58
C VAL A 73 -18.86 34.03 20.66
N THR A 74 -17.76 34.47 21.25
CA THR A 74 -16.58 34.88 20.49
C THR A 74 -15.95 33.67 19.84
N PRO A 75 -15.36 33.77 18.64
CA PRO A 75 -14.66 32.65 17.98
C PRO A 75 -13.61 31.94 18.89
N ALA A 76 -12.94 32.71 19.73
CA ALA A 76 -11.99 32.16 20.71
C ALA A 76 -12.68 31.21 21.72
N SER A 77 -13.87 31.58 22.24
CA SER A 77 -14.60 30.71 23.17
C SER A 77 -15.10 29.40 22.52
N VAL A 78 -15.41 29.43 21.21
CA VAL A 78 -15.82 28.23 20.46
C VAL A 78 -14.65 27.27 20.30
N LEU A 79 -13.47 27.76 19.94
CA LEU A 79 -12.27 26.95 19.78
C LEU A 79 -11.79 26.37 21.12
N ASP A 80 -11.94 27.09 22.23
CA ASP A 80 -11.61 26.60 23.56
C ASP A 80 -12.55 25.47 24.00
N VAL A 81 -13.87 25.63 23.77
CA VAL A 81 -14.86 24.56 24.02
C VAL A 81 -14.56 23.30 23.19
N MET A 82 -14.20 23.49 21.93
CA MET A 82 -13.80 22.37 21.08
C MET A 82 -12.55 21.65 21.63
N LEU A 83 -11.54 22.39 22.04
CA LEU A 83 -10.33 21.81 22.61
C LEU A 83 -10.62 20.99 23.88
N GLU A 84 -11.51 21.49 24.74
CA GLU A 84 -11.94 20.75 25.94
C GLU A 84 -12.70 19.45 25.59
N ARG A 85 -13.52 19.47 24.54
CA ARG A 85 -14.16 18.25 24.03
C ARG A 85 -13.17 17.26 23.45
N LEU A 86 -12.17 17.73 22.67
CA LEU A 86 -11.10 16.88 22.17
C LEU A 86 -10.32 16.20 23.31
N LYS A 87 -10.00 16.94 24.39
CA LYS A 87 -9.35 16.37 25.58
C LYS A 87 -10.18 15.29 26.29
N ARG A 88 -11.52 15.35 26.19
CA ARG A 88 -12.43 14.31 26.71
C ARG A 88 -12.63 13.13 25.75
N GLY A 89 -12.03 13.17 24.57
CA GLY A 89 -12.19 12.12 23.57
C GLY A 89 -13.54 12.17 22.81
N GLU A 90 -14.26 13.28 22.86
CA GLU A 90 -15.57 13.48 22.18
C GLU A 90 -15.40 13.78 20.68
N PHE A 91 -14.60 12.95 19.96
CA PHE A 91 -14.15 13.23 18.58
C PHE A 91 -15.31 13.33 17.59
N GLU A 92 -16.26 12.39 17.65
CA GLU A 92 -17.45 12.40 16.79
C GLU A 92 -18.28 13.66 16.98
N ALA A 93 -18.47 14.08 18.23
CA ALA A 93 -19.24 15.28 18.54
C ALA A 93 -18.55 16.57 18.05
N VAL A 94 -17.21 16.62 18.11
CA VAL A 94 -16.42 17.71 17.55
C VAL A 94 -16.53 17.72 16.03
N MET A 95 -16.35 16.56 15.39
CA MET A 95 -16.35 16.48 13.94
C MET A 95 -17.74 16.63 13.33
N ALA A 96 -18.81 16.29 14.04
CA ALA A 96 -20.18 16.60 13.60
C ALA A 96 -20.44 18.11 13.47
N GLN A 97 -19.77 18.95 14.26
CA GLN A 97 -19.88 20.41 14.20
C GLN A 97 -18.88 21.05 13.21
N TYR A 98 -17.92 20.28 12.70
CA TYR A 98 -16.82 20.78 11.88
C TYR A 98 -17.27 21.58 10.65
N PRO A 99 -18.19 21.08 9.79
CA PRO A 99 -18.60 21.81 8.58
C PRO A 99 -19.26 23.16 8.89
N VAL A 100 -20.08 23.22 9.95
CA VAL A 100 -20.75 24.45 10.38
C VAL A 100 -19.73 25.46 10.88
N LEU A 101 -18.76 25.01 11.69
CA LEU A 101 -17.71 25.90 12.19
C LEU A 101 -16.85 26.43 11.05
N GLN A 102 -16.44 25.57 10.09
CA GLN A 102 -15.65 26.01 8.94
C GLN A 102 -16.35 27.07 8.09
N SER A 103 -17.67 27.03 7.97
CA SER A 103 -18.44 28.00 7.21
C SER A 103 -18.70 29.34 7.95
N THR A 104 -18.53 29.36 9.27
CA THR A 104 -18.84 30.53 10.11
C THR A 104 -17.63 31.27 10.66
N LEU A 105 -16.48 30.59 10.72
CA LEU A 105 -15.20 31.13 11.19
C LEU A 105 -14.58 32.08 10.16
N SER A 106 -13.80 33.06 10.62
CA SER A 106 -12.88 33.79 9.77
C SER A 106 -11.83 32.84 9.17
N GLU A 107 -11.21 33.21 8.05
CA GLU A 107 -10.17 32.42 7.42
C GLU A 107 -9.02 32.06 8.40
N SER A 108 -8.57 33.02 9.20
CA SER A 108 -7.54 32.83 10.21
C SER A 108 -7.97 31.86 11.31
N ASP A 109 -9.23 31.93 11.77
CA ASP A 109 -9.75 31.02 12.78
C ASP A 109 -10.04 29.65 12.22
N ALA A 110 -10.43 29.53 10.96
CA ALA A 110 -10.59 28.26 10.25
C ALA A 110 -9.24 27.51 10.14
N ILE A 111 -8.16 28.22 9.79
CA ILE A 111 -6.79 27.66 9.79
C ILE A 111 -6.38 27.24 11.21
N ARG A 112 -6.67 28.07 12.21
CA ARG A 112 -6.39 27.76 13.63
C ARG A 112 -7.18 26.52 14.08
N HIS A 113 -8.43 26.38 13.68
CA HIS A 113 -9.29 25.23 13.95
C HIS A 113 -8.67 23.92 13.45
N LYS A 114 -8.27 23.86 12.17
CA LYS A 114 -7.57 22.72 11.57
C LYS A 114 -6.31 22.37 12.36
N ARG A 115 -5.47 23.36 12.66
CA ARG A 115 -4.24 23.17 13.41
C ARG A 115 -4.47 22.64 14.82
N ILE A 116 -5.53 23.04 15.52
CA ILE A 116 -5.87 22.51 16.85
C ILE A 116 -6.13 21.00 16.77
N ILE A 117 -6.91 20.54 15.77
CA ILE A 117 -7.26 19.13 15.60
C ILE A 117 -6.00 18.30 15.33
N VAL A 118 -5.18 18.71 14.35
CA VAL A 118 -3.96 17.98 13.99
C VAL A 118 -2.94 17.96 15.14
N ASN A 119 -2.79 19.10 15.85
CA ASN A 119 -1.90 19.16 17.01
C ASN A 119 -2.41 18.33 18.19
N HIS A 120 -3.73 18.24 18.38
CA HIS A 120 -4.28 17.34 19.39
C HIS A 120 -4.03 15.87 19.05
N ALA A 121 -4.23 15.46 17.80
CA ALA A 121 -3.87 14.12 17.34
C ALA A 121 -2.38 13.81 17.56
N ARG A 122 -1.48 14.77 17.24
CA ARG A 122 -0.05 14.64 17.51
C ARG A 122 0.26 14.51 19.02
N SER A 123 -0.48 15.24 19.86
CA SER A 123 -0.32 15.12 21.32
C SER A 123 -0.75 13.76 21.86
N LEU A 124 -1.82 13.18 21.27
CA LEU A 124 -2.26 11.81 21.60
C LEU A 124 -1.19 10.76 21.29
N LEU A 125 -0.50 10.89 20.15
CA LEU A 125 0.64 10.01 19.83
C LEU A 125 1.76 10.13 20.84
N LYS A 126 2.15 11.35 21.18
CA LYS A 126 3.22 11.60 22.17
C LYS A 126 2.94 11.01 23.55
N VAL A 127 1.67 10.89 23.95
CA VAL A 127 1.27 10.27 25.22
C VAL A 127 0.92 8.79 25.09
N GLY A 128 1.24 8.15 23.96
CA GLY A 128 1.06 6.71 23.75
C GLY A 128 -0.40 6.31 23.49
N GLN A 129 -1.20 7.17 22.89
CA GLN A 129 -2.60 6.91 22.53
C GLN A 129 -2.83 6.87 21.00
N PRO A 130 -2.15 5.99 20.25
CA PRO A 130 -2.22 5.96 18.77
C PRO A 130 -3.65 5.64 18.26
N VAL A 131 -4.41 4.81 18.98
CA VAL A 131 -5.79 4.46 18.59
C VAL A 131 -6.70 5.69 18.59
N ASN A 132 -6.57 6.55 19.61
CA ASN A 132 -7.34 7.78 19.71
C ASN A 132 -6.89 8.80 18.64
N ALA A 133 -5.59 8.90 18.38
CA ALA A 133 -5.04 9.75 17.32
C ALA A 133 -5.56 9.31 15.93
N TYR A 134 -5.54 8.01 15.65
CA TYR A 134 -6.09 7.42 14.43
C TYR A 134 -7.58 7.71 14.26
N ALA A 135 -8.38 7.50 15.33
CA ALA A 135 -9.82 7.76 15.30
C ALA A 135 -10.13 9.24 14.98
N LEU A 136 -9.43 10.17 15.65
CA LEU A 136 -9.61 11.60 15.39
C LEU A 136 -9.23 11.98 13.96
N LEU A 137 -8.06 11.55 13.48
CA LEU A 137 -7.59 11.87 12.13
C LEU A 137 -8.47 11.23 11.05
N SER A 138 -8.95 10.01 11.27
CA SER A 138 -9.86 9.33 10.33
C SER A 138 -11.18 10.06 10.17
N LEU A 139 -11.71 10.68 11.24
CA LEU A 139 -12.90 11.53 11.18
C LEU A 139 -12.60 12.87 10.51
N TYR A 140 -11.45 13.47 10.85
CA TYR A 140 -11.04 14.77 10.29
C TYR A 140 -10.79 14.69 8.79
N LEU A 141 -10.08 13.67 8.31
CA LEU A 141 -9.75 13.47 6.89
C LEU A 141 -10.98 13.19 6.01
N LYS A 142 -12.16 12.87 6.57
CA LYS A 142 -13.41 12.83 5.80
C LYS A 142 -13.81 14.20 5.26
N TYR A 143 -13.44 15.27 5.97
CA TYR A 143 -13.73 16.66 5.58
C TYR A 143 -12.52 17.34 4.92
N GLU A 144 -11.32 17.08 5.44
CA GLU A 144 -10.07 17.70 5.01
C GLU A 144 -9.08 16.69 4.42
N TYR A 145 -9.55 15.92 3.43
CA TYR A 145 -8.81 14.80 2.83
C TYR A 145 -7.49 15.21 2.15
N ARG A 146 -7.26 16.51 1.94
CA ARG A 146 -6.03 17.11 1.38
C ARG A 146 -5.09 17.73 2.43
N ASP A 147 -5.40 17.60 3.70
CA ASP A 147 -4.51 18.14 4.74
C ASP A 147 -3.25 17.28 4.86
N ILE A 148 -2.17 17.78 4.26
CA ILE A 148 -0.88 17.08 4.20
C ILE A 148 -0.34 16.81 5.61
N SER A 149 -0.50 17.75 6.55
CA SER A 149 -0.02 17.58 7.93
C SER A 149 -0.76 16.43 8.65
N ALA A 150 -2.06 16.29 8.38
CA ALA A 150 -2.86 15.20 8.91
C ALA A 150 -2.50 13.85 8.24
N LEU A 151 -2.29 13.85 6.92
CA LEU A 151 -1.87 12.65 6.19
C LEU A 151 -0.48 12.16 6.64
N LEU A 152 0.50 13.07 6.79
CA LEU A 152 1.83 12.70 7.30
C LEU A 152 1.75 12.09 8.70
N LEU A 153 0.89 12.66 9.58
CA LEU A 153 0.68 12.12 10.91
C LEU A 153 -0.05 10.78 10.90
N MET A 154 -0.98 10.58 9.96
CA MET A 154 -1.64 9.27 9.75
C MET A 154 -0.64 8.21 9.31
N ALA A 155 0.30 8.55 8.43
CA ALA A 155 1.36 7.65 8.00
C ALA A 155 2.27 7.25 9.18
N GLU A 156 2.63 8.19 10.07
CA GLU A 156 3.38 7.91 11.31
C GLU A 156 2.64 6.88 12.18
N ILE A 157 1.32 7.02 12.35
CA ILE A 157 0.50 6.05 13.10
C ILE A 157 0.54 4.66 12.45
N HIS A 158 0.45 4.59 11.13
CA HIS A 158 0.54 3.31 10.42
C HIS A 158 1.91 2.67 10.59
N GLN A 159 3.00 3.45 10.53
CA GLN A 159 4.37 2.95 10.78
C GLN A 159 4.52 2.39 12.20
N ASP A 160 4.07 3.12 13.22
CA ASP A 160 4.11 2.69 14.61
C ASP A 160 3.29 1.40 14.86
N ALA A 161 2.25 1.18 14.05
CA ALA A 161 1.43 -0.03 14.07
C ALA A 161 1.99 -1.18 13.21
N ASN A 162 3.18 -1.03 12.60
CA ASN A 162 3.78 -1.96 11.63
C ASN A 162 2.89 -2.22 10.39
N ASN A 163 2.10 -1.23 9.99
CA ASN A 163 1.30 -1.23 8.76
C ASN A 163 2.03 -0.41 7.69
N GLU A 164 3.19 -0.90 7.28
CA GLU A 164 4.15 -0.13 6.47
C GLU A 164 3.65 0.18 5.05
N ILE A 165 2.92 -0.73 4.44
CA ILE A 165 2.37 -0.51 3.09
C ILE A 165 1.29 0.58 3.14
N GLU A 166 0.39 0.51 4.10
CA GLU A 166 -0.63 1.54 4.33
C GLU A 166 0.00 2.90 4.63
N ALA A 167 1.09 2.92 5.40
CA ALA A 167 1.84 4.16 5.66
C ALA A 167 2.38 4.77 4.36
N ILE A 168 2.99 3.96 3.50
CA ILE A 168 3.53 4.38 2.20
C ILE A 168 2.40 4.90 1.30
N GLU A 169 1.26 4.22 1.23
CA GLU A 169 0.09 4.67 0.47
C GLU A 169 -0.41 6.06 0.90
N VAL A 170 -0.50 6.27 2.22
CA VAL A 170 -0.90 7.58 2.77
C VAL A 170 0.14 8.66 2.46
N LEU A 171 1.43 8.33 2.45
CA LEU A 171 2.49 9.27 2.06
C LEU A 171 2.40 9.65 0.57
N PHE A 172 2.13 8.71 -0.33
CA PHE A 172 1.86 9.02 -1.74
C PHE A 172 0.61 9.86 -1.91
N GLN A 173 -0.43 9.62 -1.12
CA GLN A 173 -1.60 10.48 -1.09
C GLN A 173 -1.23 11.91 -0.65
N ALA A 174 -0.42 12.08 0.40
CA ALA A 174 0.08 13.38 0.83
C ALA A 174 0.89 14.08 -0.28
N LYS A 175 1.78 13.34 -0.99
CA LYS A 175 2.54 13.84 -2.14
C LYS A 175 1.62 14.34 -3.26
N SER A 176 0.56 13.63 -3.58
CA SER A 176 -0.38 13.99 -4.64
C SER A 176 -1.15 15.30 -4.37
N TYR A 177 -1.25 15.70 -3.11
CA TYR A 177 -1.89 16.96 -2.71
C TYR A 177 -0.88 18.08 -2.43
N ALA A 178 0.41 17.79 -2.43
CA ALA A 178 1.45 18.77 -2.20
C ALA A 178 1.54 19.75 -3.38
N TYR A 179 1.45 21.04 -3.10
CA TYR A 179 1.41 22.11 -4.10
C TYR A 179 2.58 23.10 -4.00
N THR A 180 3.42 22.97 -2.98
CA THR A 180 4.65 23.75 -2.85
C THR A 180 5.88 22.85 -2.92
N PRO A 181 7.02 23.35 -3.42
CA PRO A 181 8.26 22.56 -3.47
C PRO A 181 8.65 21.97 -2.11
N GLN A 182 8.42 22.72 -1.02
CA GLN A 182 8.74 22.26 0.34
C GLN A 182 7.84 21.09 0.78
N LEU A 183 6.55 21.15 0.47
CA LEU A 183 5.61 20.07 0.82
C LEU A 183 5.86 18.82 -0.03
N ILE A 184 6.21 19.00 -1.31
CA ILE A 184 6.60 17.89 -2.20
C ILE A 184 7.86 17.21 -1.64
N GLU A 185 8.91 17.98 -1.35
CA GLU A 185 10.16 17.42 -0.78
C GLU A 185 9.93 16.77 0.57
N GLN A 186 9.07 17.33 1.41
CA GLN A 186 8.72 16.72 2.70
C GLN A 186 8.04 15.36 2.50
N ALA A 187 7.09 15.25 1.59
CA ALA A 187 6.41 14.00 1.29
C ALA A 187 7.36 12.98 0.64
N ASP A 188 8.18 13.42 -0.32
CA ASP A 188 9.19 12.56 -0.96
C ASP A 188 10.23 12.04 0.03
N SER A 189 10.71 12.89 0.93
CA SER A 189 11.64 12.49 1.98
C SER A 189 11.02 11.44 2.92
N ALA A 190 9.75 11.63 3.28
CA ALA A 190 9.02 10.68 4.12
C ALA A 190 8.81 9.33 3.38
N ILE A 191 8.43 9.35 2.09
CA ILE A 191 8.30 8.15 1.26
C ILE A 191 9.64 7.41 1.18
N ARG A 192 10.72 8.10 0.80
CA ARG A 192 12.06 7.50 0.71
C ARG A 192 12.48 6.84 2.03
N SER A 193 12.21 7.52 3.16
CA SER A 193 12.53 6.99 4.48
C SER A 193 11.72 5.74 4.81
N ALA A 194 10.41 5.76 4.59
CA ALA A 194 9.51 4.63 4.86
C ALA A 194 9.89 3.41 3.99
N VAL A 195 10.06 3.59 2.69
CA VAL A 195 10.46 2.54 1.74
C VAL A 195 11.81 1.94 2.13
N ARG A 196 12.81 2.77 2.42
CA ARG A 196 14.14 2.32 2.85
C ARG A 196 14.07 1.47 4.11
N ASN A 197 13.40 1.98 5.14
CA ASN A 197 13.32 1.31 6.43
C ASN A 197 12.63 -0.04 6.31
N TYR A 198 11.49 -0.08 5.62
CA TYR A 198 10.74 -1.33 5.43
C TYR A 198 11.51 -2.34 4.58
N SER A 199 12.06 -1.91 3.44
CA SER A 199 12.87 -2.77 2.58
C SER A 199 14.10 -3.33 3.31
N ALA A 200 14.81 -2.50 4.09
CA ALA A 200 15.96 -2.94 4.87
C ALA A 200 15.58 -3.95 5.95
N GLN A 201 14.46 -3.74 6.64
CA GLN A 201 13.95 -4.70 7.63
C GLN A 201 13.53 -6.02 7.00
N ALA A 202 12.83 -5.98 5.87
CA ALA A 202 12.42 -7.16 5.12
C ALA A 202 13.65 -7.95 4.64
N LEU A 203 14.66 -7.26 4.09
CA LEU A 203 15.91 -7.87 3.66
C LEU A 203 16.68 -8.53 4.82
N ALA A 204 16.80 -7.84 5.96
CA ALA A 204 17.48 -8.37 7.14
C ALA A 204 16.82 -9.65 7.67
N ARG A 205 15.50 -9.78 7.50
CA ARG A 205 14.74 -10.99 7.86
C ARG A 205 14.65 -12.01 6.74
N LYS A 206 15.21 -11.71 5.56
CA LYS A 206 15.05 -12.47 4.31
C LYS A 206 13.57 -12.65 3.93
N ASP A 207 12.74 -11.70 4.28
CA ASP A 207 11.32 -11.69 3.95
C ASP A 207 11.12 -11.10 2.54
N TYR A 208 11.45 -11.90 1.54
CA TYR A 208 11.31 -11.50 0.14
C TYR A 208 9.85 -11.34 -0.29
N ILE A 209 8.89 -11.92 0.46
CA ILE A 209 7.47 -11.71 0.21
C ILE A 209 7.06 -10.30 0.62
N ALA A 210 7.54 -9.83 1.77
CA ALA A 210 7.32 -8.44 2.17
C ALA A 210 7.92 -7.46 1.15
N GLN A 211 9.13 -7.73 0.62
CA GLN A 211 9.73 -6.94 -0.44
C GLN A 211 8.93 -7.01 -1.74
N LEU A 212 8.44 -8.19 -2.12
CA LEU A 212 7.61 -8.34 -3.30
C LEU A 212 6.34 -7.49 -3.22
N ASN A 213 5.64 -7.53 -2.10
CA ASN A 213 4.44 -6.73 -1.88
C ASN A 213 4.74 -5.22 -1.92
N LEU A 214 5.87 -4.82 -1.30
CA LEU A 214 6.32 -3.43 -1.34
C LEU A 214 6.55 -2.96 -2.78
N TYR A 215 7.42 -3.65 -3.53
CA TYR A 215 7.80 -3.17 -4.86
C TYR A 215 6.70 -3.31 -5.90
N LYS A 216 5.84 -4.32 -5.80
CA LYS A 216 4.59 -4.36 -6.58
C LYS A 216 3.75 -3.11 -6.33
N ARG A 217 3.55 -2.75 -5.06
CA ARG A 217 2.75 -1.58 -4.74
C ARG A 217 3.40 -0.27 -5.21
N LEU A 218 4.72 -0.16 -5.08
CA LEU A 218 5.46 1.01 -5.57
C LEU A 218 5.38 1.17 -7.09
N THR A 219 5.45 0.08 -7.87
CA THR A 219 5.27 0.14 -9.33
C THR A 219 3.87 0.59 -9.75
N GLU A 220 2.84 0.36 -8.91
CA GLU A 220 1.48 0.87 -9.15
C GLU A 220 1.35 2.35 -8.76
N LEU A 221 1.99 2.78 -7.66
CA LEU A 221 1.89 4.14 -7.14
C LEU A 221 2.73 5.14 -7.93
N GLU A 222 3.86 4.72 -8.48
CA GLU A 222 4.82 5.55 -9.20
C GLU A 222 5.40 4.80 -10.41
N PRO A 223 4.56 4.51 -11.44
CA PRO A 223 4.95 3.68 -12.59
C PRO A 223 6.06 4.29 -13.44
N GLU A 224 6.25 5.61 -13.38
CA GLU A 224 7.31 6.31 -14.11
C GLU A 224 8.70 6.16 -13.44
N TYR A 225 8.76 5.68 -12.20
CA TYR A 225 10.02 5.51 -11.49
C TYR A 225 10.58 4.09 -11.69
N THR A 226 11.32 3.93 -12.76
CA THR A 226 11.80 2.64 -13.27
C THR A 226 12.64 1.83 -12.28
N LEU A 227 13.27 2.48 -11.30
CA LEU A 227 14.04 1.79 -10.26
C LEU A 227 13.15 0.86 -9.39
N HIS A 228 11.85 1.14 -9.27
CA HIS A 228 10.92 0.21 -8.60
C HIS A 228 10.83 -1.13 -9.33
N PHE A 229 10.84 -1.12 -10.67
CA PHE A 229 10.82 -2.34 -11.47
C PHE A 229 12.15 -3.11 -11.38
N ILE A 230 13.27 -2.41 -11.26
CA ILE A 230 14.58 -3.04 -11.00
C ILE A 230 14.54 -3.77 -9.65
N MET A 231 14.07 -3.11 -8.59
CA MET A 231 13.96 -3.71 -7.26
C MET A 231 12.94 -4.85 -7.22
N LEU A 232 11.86 -4.73 -8.00
CA LEU A 232 10.89 -5.81 -8.19
C LEU A 232 11.53 -7.02 -8.88
N ALA A 233 12.31 -6.80 -9.93
CA ALA A 233 13.03 -7.86 -10.64
C ALA A 233 14.05 -8.56 -9.73
N GLU A 234 14.83 -7.82 -8.94
CA GLU A 234 15.75 -8.37 -7.93
C GLU A 234 14.99 -9.23 -6.91
N THR A 235 13.85 -8.76 -6.47
CA THR A 235 13.02 -9.50 -5.50
C THR A 235 12.48 -10.79 -6.11
N TYR A 236 12.01 -10.75 -7.35
CA TYR A 236 11.59 -11.97 -8.07
C TYR A 236 12.75 -12.94 -8.25
N LEU A 237 13.94 -12.43 -8.57
CA LEU A 237 15.13 -13.28 -8.71
C LEU A 237 15.52 -13.93 -7.38
N ALA A 238 15.47 -13.19 -6.27
CA ALA A 238 15.69 -13.73 -4.93
C ALA A 238 14.69 -14.83 -4.54
N LEU A 239 13.48 -14.78 -5.13
CA LEU A 239 12.44 -15.79 -4.98
C LEU A 239 12.54 -16.92 -6.03
N GLY A 240 13.56 -16.91 -6.91
CA GLY A 240 13.72 -17.88 -7.99
C GLY A 240 12.74 -17.72 -9.16
N ASN A 241 11.94 -16.66 -9.17
CA ASN A 241 10.96 -16.40 -10.23
C ASN A 241 11.57 -15.59 -11.38
N VAL A 242 12.34 -16.26 -12.20
CA VAL A 242 13.06 -15.67 -13.36
C VAL A 242 12.10 -15.05 -14.38
N VAL A 243 10.93 -15.66 -14.59
CA VAL A 243 9.96 -15.20 -15.59
C VAL A 243 9.44 -13.82 -15.26
N ASP A 244 8.98 -13.62 -14.02
CA ASP A 244 8.45 -12.32 -13.62
C ASP A 244 9.56 -11.29 -13.39
N ALA A 245 10.78 -11.74 -13.03
CA ALA A 245 11.95 -10.86 -13.02
C ALA A 245 12.22 -10.27 -14.42
N ARG A 246 12.21 -11.07 -15.47
CA ARG A 246 12.37 -10.60 -16.86
C ARG A 246 11.25 -9.68 -17.32
N LYS A 247 9.99 -9.98 -16.94
CA LYS A 247 8.85 -9.09 -17.23
C LYS A 247 9.03 -7.72 -16.59
N ALA A 248 9.48 -7.68 -15.33
CA ALA A 248 9.75 -6.41 -14.66
C ALA A 248 10.88 -5.64 -15.34
N LEU A 249 11.97 -6.31 -15.74
CA LEU A 249 13.08 -5.68 -16.46
C LEU A 249 12.67 -5.12 -17.83
N ALA A 250 11.81 -5.80 -18.57
CA ALA A 250 11.32 -5.32 -19.87
C ALA A 250 10.63 -3.96 -19.77
N LEU A 251 10.04 -3.63 -18.62
CA LEU A 251 9.42 -2.32 -18.38
C LEU A 251 10.42 -1.19 -18.15
N THR A 252 11.73 -1.51 -18.02
CA THR A 252 12.79 -0.51 -17.78
C THR A 252 13.63 -0.20 -19.02
N GLU A 253 13.41 -0.86 -20.15
CA GLU A 253 14.25 -0.78 -21.36
C GLU A 253 14.35 0.64 -21.94
N HIS A 254 13.36 1.49 -21.70
CA HIS A 254 13.31 2.87 -22.18
C HIS A 254 14.12 3.86 -21.32
N ASP A 255 14.58 3.45 -20.14
CA ASP A 255 15.29 4.30 -19.20
C ASP A 255 16.77 3.93 -19.12
N SER A 256 17.60 4.78 -19.74
CA SER A 256 19.06 4.59 -19.74
C SER A 256 19.71 4.71 -18.36
N SER A 257 19.04 5.32 -17.39
CA SER A 257 19.59 5.52 -16.04
C SER A 257 19.69 4.22 -15.24
N VAL A 258 18.84 3.22 -15.55
CA VAL A 258 18.81 1.90 -14.90
C VAL A 258 19.30 0.77 -15.78
N LEU A 259 19.74 1.06 -17.02
CA LEU A 259 20.12 0.05 -18.01
C LEU A 259 21.29 -0.85 -17.53
N GLU A 260 22.27 -0.29 -16.84
CA GLU A 260 23.39 -1.08 -16.31
C GLU A 260 22.93 -2.07 -15.25
N LEU A 261 22.02 -1.66 -14.36
CA LEU A 261 21.42 -2.52 -13.34
C LEU A 261 20.59 -3.63 -13.98
N ALA A 262 19.75 -3.30 -14.96
CA ALA A 262 18.95 -4.27 -15.69
C ALA A 262 19.82 -5.31 -16.40
N ASN A 263 20.92 -4.88 -17.05
CA ASN A 263 21.88 -5.77 -17.70
C ASN A 263 22.61 -6.67 -16.70
N ASP A 264 22.93 -6.17 -15.50
CA ASP A 264 23.55 -6.98 -14.47
C ASP A 264 22.62 -8.10 -14.00
N ILE A 265 21.35 -7.76 -13.73
CA ILE A 265 20.34 -8.75 -13.34
C ILE A 265 20.17 -9.80 -14.46
N ASN A 266 20.07 -9.38 -15.73
CA ASN A 266 19.96 -10.30 -16.85
C ASN A 266 21.18 -11.25 -16.94
N ARG A 267 22.41 -10.75 -16.76
CA ARG A 267 23.62 -11.60 -16.71
C ARG A 267 23.56 -12.64 -15.58
N ARG A 268 23.07 -12.26 -14.42
CA ARG A 268 22.88 -13.21 -13.28
C ARG A 268 21.82 -14.24 -13.59
N ILE A 269 20.72 -13.88 -14.21
CA ILE A 269 19.69 -14.81 -14.69
C ILE A 269 20.29 -15.82 -15.67
N GLU A 270 21.09 -15.37 -16.63
CA GLU A 270 21.72 -16.26 -17.62
C GLU A 270 22.76 -17.19 -16.98
N ALA A 271 23.55 -16.69 -16.04
CA ALA A 271 24.52 -17.48 -15.30
C ALA A 271 23.85 -18.58 -14.45
N ASP A 272 22.77 -18.24 -13.75
CA ASP A 272 22.00 -19.20 -12.95
C ASP A 272 21.36 -20.30 -13.85
N MET A 273 20.78 -19.91 -14.98
CA MET A 273 20.23 -20.86 -15.96
C MET A 273 21.30 -21.77 -16.60
N ALA A 274 22.52 -21.29 -16.77
CA ALA A 274 23.62 -22.09 -17.30
C ALA A 274 24.19 -23.09 -16.28
N THR A 275 24.04 -22.79 -14.98
CA THR A 275 24.61 -23.59 -13.88
C THR A 275 23.63 -24.66 -13.39
N ASP A 276 22.33 -24.45 -13.54
CA ASP A 276 21.27 -25.30 -12.98
C ASP A 276 20.87 -26.41 -13.99
N LYS A 277 21.75 -27.38 -14.18
CA LYS A 277 21.46 -28.58 -15.00
C LYS A 277 20.81 -29.73 -14.25
N GLN A 278 20.57 -29.62 -12.96
CA GLN A 278 20.02 -30.74 -12.17
C GLN A 278 18.95 -30.21 -11.18
N TYR A 279 17.70 -30.35 -11.58
CA TYR A 279 16.55 -30.08 -10.70
C TYR A 279 16.29 -31.29 -9.78
N ALA A 280 15.84 -31.02 -8.55
CA ALA A 280 15.40 -32.06 -7.62
C ALA A 280 14.07 -32.68 -8.08
N ALA A 281 13.22 -31.92 -8.71
CA ALA A 281 12.00 -32.37 -9.34
C ALA A 281 11.64 -31.49 -10.55
N GLU A 282 10.98 -32.11 -11.55
CA GLU A 282 10.41 -31.47 -12.72
C GLU A 282 8.90 -31.77 -12.77
N VAL A 283 8.13 -30.96 -12.07
CA VAL A 283 6.68 -31.14 -11.92
C VAL A 283 5.95 -30.73 -13.21
N SER A 284 5.14 -31.61 -13.75
CA SER A 284 4.33 -31.30 -14.94
C SER A 284 3.25 -30.27 -14.64
N LEU A 285 3.06 -29.32 -15.56
CA LEU A 285 2.05 -28.28 -15.46
C LEU A 285 0.98 -28.45 -16.54
N GLN A 286 -0.28 -28.25 -16.16
CA GLN A 286 -1.40 -28.21 -17.09
C GLN A 286 -1.74 -26.75 -17.38
N ALA A 287 -1.69 -26.33 -18.65
CA ALA A 287 -2.03 -24.96 -19.02
C ALA A 287 -3.54 -24.73 -19.02
N ILE A 288 -3.97 -23.65 -18.38
CA ILE A 288 -5.36 -23.15 -18.42
C ILE A 288 -5.34 -21.65 -18.74
N GLY A 289 -5.68 -21.30 -19.97
CA GLY A 289 -5.48 -19.92 -20.45
C GLY A 289 -4.02 -19.49 -20.33
N ASN A 290 -3.76 -18.42 -19.60
CA ASN A 290 -2.42 -17.88 -19.31
C ASN A 290 -1.86 -18.34 -17.96
N GLN A 291 -2.46 -19.34 -17.34
CA GLN A 291 -2.10 -19.84 -16.01
C GLN A 291 -1.75 -21.33 -16.08
N PHE A 292 -1.22 -21.85 -14.98
CA PHE A 292 -0.82 -23.25 -14.88
C PHE A 292 -1.45 -23.91 -13.65
N LEU A 293 -1.93 -25.13 -13.84
CA LEU A 293 -2.35 -26.02 -12.78
C LEU A 293 -1.23 -27.01 -12.47
N VAL A 294 -1.15 -27.42 -11.21
CA VAL A 294 -0.19 -28.42 -10.71
C VAL A 294 -0.91 -29.42 -9.81
N ASP A 295 -0.57 -30.69 -9.98
CA ASP A 295 -1.05 -31.74 -9.11
C ASP A 295 -0.24 -31.73 -7.81
N ALA A 296 -0.95 -31.73 -6.68
CA ALA A 296 -0.40 -31.72 -5.34
C ALA A 296 -0.95 -32.86 -4.48
N VAL A 297 -0.18 -33.28 -3.49
CA VAL A 297 -0.63 -34.23 -2.47
C VAL A 297 -0.58 -33.56 -1.11
N LEU A 298 -1.71 -33.50 -0.44
CA LEU A 298 -1.85 -32.93 0.90
C LEU A 298 -1.82 -34.03 1.96
N ASN A 299 -1.01 -33.84 3.01
CA ASN A 299 -0.88 -34.76 4.15
C ASN A 299 -0.60 -36.21 3.74
N ASN A 300 0.11 -36.42 2.65
CA ASN A 300 0.42 -37.75 2.07
C ASN A 300 -0.81 -38.63 1.77
N ALA A 301 -1.99 -38.04 1.63
CA ALA A 301 -3.24 -38.80 1.52
C ALA A 301 -4.18 -38.30 0.43
N GLN A 302 -4.27 -37.01 0.21
CA GLN A 302 -5.29 -36.41 -0.65
C GLN A 302 -4.65 -35.70 -1.84
N ASN A 303 -5.04 -36.11 -3.03
CA ASN A 303 -4.71 -35.40 -4.26
C ASN A 303 -5.54 -34.12 -4.37
N ALA A 304 -4.93 -33.08 -4.87
CA ALA A 304 -5.55 -31.79 -5.16
C ALA A 304 -4.92 -31.20 -6.43
N VAL A 305 -5.72 -30.47 -7.19
CA VAL A 305 -5.26 -29.66 -8.32
C VAL A 305 -5.17 -28.21 -7.85
N LEU A 306 -3.99 -27.62 -7.86
CA LEU A 306 -3.78 -26.26 -7.42
C LEU A 306 -3.39 -25.34 -8.58
N LEU A 307 -3.92 -24.13 -8.60
CA LEU A 307 -3.48 -23.09 -9.51
C LEU A 307 -2.15 -22.52 -9.02
N LEU A 308 -1.11 -22.55 -9.86
CA LEU A 308 0.20 -21.97 -9.55
C LEU A 308 0.11 -20.44 -9.58
N ASP A 309 0.22 -19.81 -8.41
CA ASP A 309 0.10 -18.36 -8.24
C ASP A 309 1.31 -17.78 -7.48
N THR A 310 2.28 -17.27 -8.23
CA THR A 310 3.47 -16.60 -7.66
C THR A 310 3.13 -15.24 -7.01
N GLY A 311 1.92 -14.74 -7.22
CA GLY A 311 1.40 -13.53 -6.58
C GLY A 311 0.79 -13.77 -5.20
N ALA A 312 0.42 -15.01 -4.89
CA ALA A 312 -0.14 -15.38 -3.61
C ALA A 312 0.97 -15.64 -2.57
N SER A 313 0.97 -14.90 -1.49
CA SER A 313 1.95 -15.08 -0.38
C SER A 313 1.72 -16.40 0.36
N LEU A 314 0.48 -16.87 0.42
CA LEU A 314 0.05 -18.06 1.13
C LEU A 314 -0.75 -18.94 0.18
N SER A 315 -0.49 -20.26 0.21
CA SER A 315 -1.31 -21.24 -0.49
C SER A 315 -2.73 -21.25 0.10
N ILE A 316 -3.71 -21.55 -0.74
CA ILE A 316 -5.13 -21.53 -0.37
C ILE A 316 -5.74 -22.85 -0.77
N ILE A 317 -6.65 -23.39 0.05
CA ILE A 317 -7.46 -24.56 -0.26
C ILE A 317 -8.95 -24.27 -0.07
N SER A 318 -9.78 -24.99 -0.80
CA SER A 318 -11.23 -24.90 -0.61
C SER A 318 -11.69 -25.56 0.67
N PRO A 319 -12.79 -25.10 1.30
CA PRO A 319 -13.40 -25.79 2.42
C PRO A 319 -13.88 -27.21 2.05
N GLU A 320 -14.18 -27.45 0.79
CA GLU A 320 -14.58 -28.75 0.29
C GLU A 320 -13.40 -29.73 0.28
N LEU A 321 -12.26 -29.31 -0.27
CA LEU A 321 -11.03 -30.07 -0.19
C LEU A 321 -10.66 -30.37 1.27
N LEU A 322 -10.79 -29.38 2.16
CA LEU A 322 -10.53 -29.57 3.60
C LEU A 322 -11.46 -30.63 4.21
N ARG A 323 -12.74 -30.69 3.82
CA ARG A 323 -13.68 -31.73 4.28
C ARG A 323 -13.34 -33.10 3.74
N MET A 324 -12.93 -33.20 2.46
CA MET A 324 -12.51 -34.46 1.84
C MET A 324 -11.25 -35.05 2.49
N LEU A 325 -10.37 -34.18 2.91
CA LEU A 325 -9.16 -34.57 3.60
C LEU A 325 -9.44 -35.41 4.85
N GLY A 326 -10.61 -35.34 5.46
CA GLY A 326 -10.98 -36.08 6.70
C GLY A 326 -9.99 -35.89 7.85
N VAL A 327 -9.36 -34.70 8.06
CA VAL A 327 -7.92 -34.57 8.14
C VAL A 327 -7.46 -34.07 9.44
N ARG A 328 -6.31 -34.53 9.77
CA ARG A 328 -5.36 -33.96 10.71
C ARG A 328 -4.84 -32.63 10.17
N TYR A 329 -5.47 -31.53 10.50
CA TYR A 329 -4.91 -30.20 10.36
C TYR A 329 -4.89 -29.52 11.72
N GLN A 330 -3.93 -28.68 11.94
CA GLN A 330 -3.87 -27.89 13.16
C GLN A 330 -4.53 -26.54 12.91
N SER A 331 -5.59 -26.23 13.67
CA SER A 331 -6.15 -24.90 13.66
C SER A 331 -5.17 -23.94 14.32
N THR A 332 -4.73 -22.94 13.59
CA THR A 332 -3.84 -21.90 14.15
C THR A 332 -4.58 -20.91 15.06
N GLY A 333 -5.92 -20.92 15.06
CA GLY A 333 -6.74 -19.91 15.72
C GLY A 333 -6.64 -18.51 15.07
N ARG A 334 -5.84 -18.37 14.02
CA ARG A 334 -5.62 -17.09 13.30
C ARG A 334 -6.51 -16.98 12.08
N THR A 335 -6.81 -15.73 11.73
CA THR A 335 -7.38 -15.36 10.43
C THR A 335 -6.42 -14.40 9.74
N SER A 336 -6.38 -14.44 8.42
CA SER A 336 -5.59 -13.52 7.59
C SER A 336 -6.48 -12.82 6.57
N TRP A 337 -6.02 -11.66 6.09
CA TRP A 337 -6.67 -10.97 4.98
C TRP A 337 -6.06 -11.46 3.66
N PHE A 338 -6.92 -11.77 2.72
CA PHE A 338 -6.55 -12.18 1.37
C PHE A 338 -7.13 -11.18 0.37
N SER A 339 -6.31 -10.76 -0.59
CA SER A 339 -6.76 -9.96 -1.73
C SER A 339 -7.10 -10.90 -2.87
N THR A 340 -8.36 -10.94 -3.27
CA THR A 340 -8.87 -11.75 -4.37
C THR A 340 -9.38 -10.85 -5.50
N ALA A 341 -9.68 -11.42 -6.65
CA ALA A 341 -10.31 -10.69 -7.75
C ALA A 341 -11.68 -10.09 -7.35
N GLY A 342 -12.36 -10.70 -6.36
CA GLY A 342 -13.62 -10.23 -5.79
C GLY A 342 -13.48 -9.18 -4.69
N GLY A 343 -12.25 -8.83 -4.30
CA GLY A 343 -11.96 -7.91 -3.21
C GLY A 343 -11.19 -8.54 -2.06
N ARG A 344 -11.16 -7.85 -0.90
CA ARG A 344 -10.46 -8.33 0.29
C ARG A 344 -11.40 -9.20 1.14
N ILE A 345 -10.95 -10.39 1.47
CA ILE A 345 -11.68 -11.32 2.34
C ILE A 345 -10.82 -11.71 3.54
N LYS A 346 -11.48 -11.98 4.69
CA LYS A 346 -10.83 -12.48 5.88
C LYS A 346 -11.14 -13.96 6.02
N ALA A 347 -10.11 -14.81 6.05
CA ALA A 347 -10.26 -16.25 6.07
C ALA A 347 -9.37 -16.91 7.14
N PRO A 348 -9.77 -18.08 7.67
CA PRO A 348 -8.96 -18.82 8.62
C PRO A 348 -7.69 -19.37 7.98
N VAL A 349 -6.63 -19.43 8.77
CA VAL A 349 -5.36 -20.09 8.43
C VAL A 349 -5.20 -21.34 9.26
N ILE A 350 -4.88 -22.43 8.60
CA ILE A 350 -4.61 -23.73 9.21
C ILE A 350 -3.20 -24.20 8.85
N THR A 351 -2.67 -25.16 9.57
CA THR A 351 -1.43 -25.85 9.23
C THR A 351 -1.73 -27.27 8.75
N LEU A 352 -1.26 -27.60 7.56
CA LEU A 352 -1.21 -28.97 7.03
C LEU A 352 0.07 -29.65 7.48
N ASP A 353 0.02 -30.97 7.73
CA ASP A 353 1.22 -31.75 8.06
C ASP A 353 2.21 -31.73 6.90
N SER A 354 1.72 -31.78 5.65
CA SER A 354 2.57 -31.69 4.47
C SER A 354 1.81 -31.25 3.21
N LEU A 355 2.53 -30.64 2.28
CA LEU A 355 2.13 -30.42 0.89
C LEU A 355 3.28 -30.89 0.01
N ALA A 356 2.97 -31.75 -0.94
CA ALA A 356 3.96 -32.36 -1.83
C ALA A 356 3.63 -32.11 -3.30
N LEU A 357 4.67 -31.91 -4.12
CA LEU A 357 4.63 -31.88 -5.58
C LEU A 357 5.67 -32.85 -6.11
N ASP A 358 5.25 -33.86 -6.85
CA ASP A 358 6.14 -34.85 -7.50
C ASP A 358 7.29 -35.36 -6.59
N GLY A 359 6.97 -35.70 -5.35
CA GLY A 359 7.93 -36.20 -4.35
C GLY A 359 8.69 -35.12 -3.58
N VAL A 360 8.59 -33.85 -3.94
CA VAL A 360 9.15 -32.74 -3.16
C VAL A 360 8.12 -32.31 -2.12
N VAL A 361 8.49 -32.35 -0.84
CA VAL A 361 7.56 -32.18 0.29
C VAL A 361 7.96 -30.97 1.13
N VAL A 362 6.98 -30.15 1.50
CA VAL A 362 7.08 -29.12 2.54
C VAL A 362 6.20 -29.53 3.70
N GLU A 363 6.82 -29.71 4.87
CA GLU A 363 6.11 -30.09 6.10
C GLU A 363 5.64 -28.85 6.88
N ASN A 364 4.59 -29.04 7.69
CA ASN A 364 4.04 -28.01 8.58
C ASN A 364 3.72 -26.69 7.84
N ILE A 365 3.08 -26.80 6.67
CA ILE A 365 2.78 -25.67 5.82
C ILE A 365 1.46 -25.00 6.18
N GLU A 366 1.47 -23.69 6.37
CA GLU A 366 0.25 -22.91 6.59
C GLU A 366 -0.50 -22.67 5.29
N VAL A 367 -1.83 -22.83 5.32
CA VAL A 367 -2.70 -22.53 4.17
C VAL A 367 -3.94 -21.74 4.61
N GLY A 368 -4.40 -20.85 3.75
CA GLY A 368 -5.70 -20.19 3.91
C GLY A 368 -6.83 -21.11 3.49
N VAL A 369 -8.01 -20.98 4.11
CA VAL A 369 -9.22 -21.72 3.71
C VAL A 369 -10.25 -20.74 3.17
N ILE A 370 -10.49 -20.79 1.84
CA ILE A 370 -11.36 -19.84 1.14
C ILE A 370 -12.33 -20.58 0.22
N GLY A 371 -13.60 -20.16 0.22
CA GLY A 371 -14.69 -20.84 -0.49
C GLY A 371 -14.97 -20.31 -1.91
N GLU A 372 -14.06 -19.55 -2.53
CA GLU A 372 -14.32 -18.91 -3.82
C GLU A 372 -14.00 -19.79 -5.06
N PHE A 373 -13.79 -21.10 -4.88
CA PHE A 373 -13.39 -22.00 -5.97
C PHE A 373 -14.53 -22.83 -6.56
N ASP A 374 -15.79 -22.54 -6.19
CA ASP A 374 -16.96 -23.25 -6.72
C ASP A 374 -17.02 -23.14 -8.24
N ASN A 375 -17.07 -24.29 -8.91
CA ASN A 375 -16.99 -24.44 -10.38
C ASN A 375 -15.63 -24.13 -11.02
N SER A 376 -14.55 -23.98 -10.27
CA SER A 376 -13.20 -23.90 -10.80
C SER A 376 -12.64 -25.29 -11.11
N PRO A 377 -11.78 -25.43 -12.16
CA PRO A 377 -11.10 -26.70 -12.44
C PRO A 377 -9.93 -27.00 -11.50
N PHE A 378 -9.85 -26.30 -10.36
CA PHE A 378 -8.81 -26.45 -9.34
C PHE A 378 -9.40 -26.28 -7.92
N ASP A 379 -8.73 -26.88 -6.95
CA ASP A 379 -9.18 -26.99 -5.57
C ASP A 379 -8.62 -25.87 -4.67
N GLY A 380 -7.72 -25.06 -5.20
CA GLY A 380 -7.03 -24.00 -4.45
C GLY A 380 -5.89 -23.35 -5.24
N LEU A 381 -5.04 -22.58 -4.52
CA LEU A 381 -3.86 -21.91 -5.06
C LEU A 381 -2.58 -22.45 -4.42
N LEU A 382 -1.54 -22.64 -5.22
CA LEU A 382 -0.17 -22.90 -4.75
C LEU A 382 0.57 -21.56 -4.70
N GLY A 383 0.84 -21.08 -3.50
CA GLY A 383 1.47 -19.78 -3.24
C GLY A 383 2.97 -19.87 -2.95
N MET A 384 3.55 -18.70 -2.71
CA MET A 384 4.98 -18.51 -2.44
C MET A 384 5.45 -19.16 -1.12
N ASN A 385 4.56 -19.41 -0.16
CA ASN A 385 4.92 -20.12 1.07
C ASN A 385 5.37 -21.54 0.86
N PHE A 386 5.02 -22.19 -0.27
CA PHE A 386 5.60 -23.45 -0.72
C PHE A 386 6.84 -23.20 -1.58
N LEU A 387 6.70 -22.39 -2.63
CA LEU A 387 7.75 -22.18 -3.64
C LEU A 387 9.05 -21.63 -3.05
N ARG A 388 8.98 -20.80 -2.01
CA ARG A 388 10.15 -20.19 -1.35
C ARG A 388 11.13 -21.16 -0.69
N TYR A 389 10.74 -22.42 -0.53
CA TYR A 389 11.67 -23.45 -0.03
C TYR A 389 12.64 -23.96 -1.08
N PHE A 390 12.43 -23.57 -2.35
CA PHE A 390 13.18 -24.05 -3.51
C PHE A 390 13.61 -22.88 -4.38
N LYS A 391 14.74 -23.06 -5.06
CA LYS A 391 14.96 -22.35 -6.31
C LYS A 391 14.01 -22.95 -7.32
N PHE A 392 13.11 -22.14 -7.92
CA PHE A 392 12.16 -22.65 -8.88
C PHE A 392 12.23 -21.91 -10.21
N PHE A 393 11.89 -22.64 -11.27
CA PHE A 393 11.79 -22.10 -12.61
C PHE A 393 10.53 -22.66 -13.29
N ILE A 394 9.72 -21.77 -13.85
CA ILE A 394 8.54 -22.16 -14.62
C ILE A 394 8.91 -22.16 -16.10
N ASP A 395 9.11 -23.34 -16.65
CA ASP A 395 9.32 -23.54 -18.07
C ASP A 395 7.97 -23.57 -18.79
N GLN A 396 7.60 -22.45 -19.38
CA GLN A 396 6.32 -22.33 -20.08
C GLN A 396 6.30 -23.13 -21.39
N ASN A 397 7.43 -23.33 -22.03
CA ASN A 397 7.54 -24.09 -23.27
C ASN A 397 7.40 -25.60 -23.03
N GLU A 398 8.12 -26.11 -22.02
CA GLU A 398 8.04 -27.50 -21.61
C GLU A 398 6.85 -27.78 -20.68
N ARG A 399 6.17 -26.73 -20.19
CA ARG A 399 5.10 -26.80 -19.18
C ARG A 399 5.55 -27.57 -17.94
N LYS A 400 6.67 -27.16 -17.38
CA LYS A 400 7.26 -27.76 -16.20
C LYS A 400 7.55 -26.70 -15.14
N LEU A 401 7.30 -27.07 -13.89
CA LEU A 401 7.84 -26.39 -12.72
C LEU A 401 9.09 -27.17 -12.28
N LYS A 402 10.24 -26.55 -12.45
CA LYS A 402 11.53 -27.13 -12.07
C LYS A 402 11.89 -26.62 -10.67
N LEU A 403 12.16 -27.53 -9.75
CA LEU A 403 12.46 -27.24 -8.35
C LEU A 403 13.86 -27.73 -8.00
N SER A 404 14.67 -26.88 -7.40
CA SER A 404 16.00 -27.21 -6.88
C SER A 404 16.12 -26.81 -5.40
N PRO A 405 16.81 -27.58 -4.55
CA PRO A 405 17.11 -27.12 -3.20
C PRO A 405 18.05 -25.91 -3.25
N TYR A 406 17.97 -25.06 -2.21
CA TYR A 406 18.88 -23.91 -2.07
C TYR A 406 20.31 -24.37 -1.80
#